data_b6e994ceec88cc86cac36c147a1e7e9e
#
_entry.id   b6e994ceec88cc86cac36c147a1e7e9e
#
_cell.length_a   1.000
_cell.length_b   1.000
_cell.length_c   1.000
_cell.angle_alpha   90.00
_cell.angle_beta   90.00
_cell.angle_gamma   90.00
#
_symmetry.space_group_name_H-M   'P 1'
#
loop_
_entity.id
_entity.type
_entity.pdbx_description
1 polymer ?
#
loop_
_entity_poly.entity_id
_entity_poly.type
_entity_poly.pdbx_seq_one_letter_code
_entity_poly.pdbx_strand_id
1 'polypeptide(L)'
;AIVNLTISEEGLGCTNAFARTYFPAEINPIKRKPIPLEDIQRIQTLCLNIDDDMRWLIALISDTGMRLGEAAGLHLDDIRLNEAIPHIYLKPHPWRSLKTKGSERCIPLVVVALWAAERIVKNGSESKIAFPRYCNEFGCNANSASNGLNKWLRNHVPQNCVIHSFRHS
;
A
#
# COMPACT_ATOMS: atom_id res chain seq x y z
N ALA A 1 -20.96 17.18 1.91
CA ALA A 1 -19.87 18.14 1.71
C ALA A 1 -19.78 18.53 0.23
N ILE A 2 -19.48 17.62 -0.72
CA ILE A 2 -19.28 17.94 -2.15
C ILE A 2 -20.54 18.60 -2.75
N VAL A 3 -21.73 18.01 -2.59
CA VAL A 3 -22.97 18.56 -3.16
C VAL A 3 -23.26 19.98 -2.68
N ASN A 4 -23.07 20.28 -1.39
CA ASN A 4 -23.24 21.64 -0.87
C ASN A 4 -22.23 22.62 -1.45
N LEU A 5 -20.98 22.18 -1.64
CA LEU A 5 -19.93 22.98 -2.23
C LEU A 5 -20.28 23.35 -3.68
N THR A 6 -20.65 22.37 -4.49
CA THR A 6 -21.06 22.60 -5.89
C THR A 6 -22.27 23.53 -5.99
N ILE A 7 -23.30 23.35 -5.15
CA ILE A 7 -24.46 24.24 -5.12
C ILE A 7 -24.03 25.68 -4.82
N SER A 8 -23.10 25.87 -3.88
CA SER A 8 -22.60 27.18 -3.50
C SER A 8 -21.70 27.81 -4.57
N GLU A 9 -20.76 27.03 -5.12
CA GLU A 9 -19.79 27.52 -6.12
C GLU A 9 -20.45 27.86 -7.46
N GLU A 10 -21.43 27.04 -7.88
CA GLU A 10 -22.11 27.20 -9.15
C GLU A 10 -23.40 28.10 -9.03
N GLY A 11 -23.69 28.60 -7.83
CA GLY A 11 -24.87 29.49 -7.60
C GLY A 11 -26.21 28.81 -7.93
N LEU A 12 -26.30 27.47 -7.75
CA LEU A 12 -27.48 26.71 -8.13
C LEU A 12 -28.65 27.01 -7.19
N GLY A 13 -29.82 27.42 -7.72
CA GLY A 13 -31.04 27.67 -6.97
C GLY A 13 -31.75 26.43 -6.41
N CYS A 14 -31.04 25.36 -6.16
CA CYS A 14 -31.55 24.09 -5.64
C CYS A 14 -31.02 23.79 -4.23
N THR A 15 -31.78 22.99 -3.47
CA THR A 15 -31.34 22.45 -2.17
C THR A 15 -30.72 21.08 -2.34
N ASN A 16 -29.75 20.76 -1.46
CA ASN A 16 -29.15 19.45 -1.46
C ASN A 16 -30.17 18.37 -1.05
N ALA A 17 -30.60 17.56 -2.00
CA ALA A 17 -31.56 16.48 -1.78
C ALA A 17 -31.04 15.42 -0.76
N PHE A 18 -29.72 15.35 -0.53
CA PHE A 18 -29.10 14.41 0.40
C PHE A 18 -28.82 15.01 1.78
N ALA A 19 -29.17 16.30 2.02
CA ALA A 19 -28.84 17.00 3.27
C ALA A 19 -29.44 16.38 4.54
N ARG A 20 -30.52 15.63 4.41
CA ARG A 20 -31.24 14.97 5.52
C ARG A 20 -31.31 13.45 5.35
N THR A 21 -30.43 12.86 4.57
CA THR A 21 -30.38 11.40 4.45
C THR A 21 -29.92 10.82 5.77
N TYR A 22 -30.79 9.99 6.37
CA TYR A 22 -30.47 9.28 7.60
C TYR A 22 -29.45 8.18 7.29
N PHE A 23 -28.27 8.29 7.87
CA PHE A 23 -27.29 7.22 7.94
C PHE A 23 -27.38 6.59 9.32
N PRO A 24 -27.79 5.31 9.44
CA PRO A 24 -27.78 4.63 10.73
C PRO A 24 -26.36 4.72 11.34
N ALA A 25 -26.26 5.25 12.55
CA ALA A 25 -24.98 5.41 13.24
C ALA A 25 -24.30 4.06 13.60
N GLU A 26 -24.99 2.94 13.39
CA GLU A 26 -24.58 1.60 13.81
C GLU A 26 -23.94 0.73 12.72
N ILE A 27 -23.50 1.27 11.62
CA ILE A 27 -22.52 0.53 10.83
C ILE A 27 -21.15 0.76 11.51
N ASN A 28 -20.95 0.05 12.62
CA ASN A 28 -19.62 -0.05 13.21
C ASN A 28 -18.71 -0.66 12.15
N PRO A 29 -17.85 0.11 11.50
CA PRO A 29 -16.90 -0.48 10.54
C PRO A 29 -16.08 -1.50 11.32
N ILE A 30 -16.01 -2.73 10.81
CA ILE A 30 -15.17 -3.78 11.41
C ILE A 30 -13.77 -3.18 11.54
N LYS A 31 -13.39 -2.83 12.78
CA LYS A 31 -12.05 -2.27 13.05
C LYS A 31 -11.03 -3.33 12.69
N ARG A 32 -10.17 -3.00 11.72
CA ARG A 32 -9.03 -3.86 11.37
C ARG A 32 -8.12 -3.98 12.57
N LYS A 33 -7.75 -5.21 12.91
CA LYS A 33 -6.82 -5.47 14.00
C LYS A 33 -5.38 -5.41 13.49
N PRO A 34 -4.40 -5.02 14.34
CA PRO A 34 -2.99 -5.23 14.04
C PRO A 34 -2.69 -6.72 13.92
N ILE A 35 -1.67 -7.07 13.15
CA ILE A 35 -1.20 -8.45 13.05
C ILE A 35 -0.28 -8.71 14.25
N PRO A 36 -0.45 -9.82 15.00
CA PRO A 36 0.45 -10.19 16.06
C PRO A 36 1.90 -10.33 15.58
N LEU A 37 2.86 -9.98 16.41
CA LEU A 37 4.29 -10.00 16.04
C LEU A 37 4.76 -11.39 15.61
N GLU A 38 4.28 -12.44 16.28
CA GLU A 38 4.60 -13.84 15.93
C GLU A 38 4.12 -14.20 14.52
N ASP A 39 2.94 -13.72 14.12
CA ASP A 39 2.41 -13.93 12.78
C ASP A 39 3.20 -13.15 11.74
N ILE A 40 3.66 -11.93 12.07
CA ILE A 40 4.54 -11.14 11.18
C ILE A 40 5.83 -11.90 10.92
N GLN A 41 6.50 -12.38 11.96
CA GLN A 41 7.76 -13.14 11.84
C GLN A 41 7.58 -14.41 11.01
N ARG A 42 6.46 -15.13 11.24
CA ARG A 42 6.12 -16.31 10.45
C ARG A 42 5.89 -15.96 8.98
N ILE A 43 5.16 -14.90 8.69
CA ILE A 43 4.91 -14.43 7.32
C ILE A 43 6.21 -14.02 6.64
N GLN A 44 7.08 -13.30 7.33
CA GLN A 44 8.39 -12.90 6.82
C GLN A 44 9.25 -14.11 6.46
N THR A 45 9.28 -15.12 7.33
CA THR A 45 9.98 -16.40 7.06
C THR A 45 9.40 -17.10 5.82
N LEU A 46 8.08 -17.13 5.67
CA LEU A 46 7.44 -17.70 4.48
C LEU A 46 7.77 -16.90 3.22
N CYS A 47 7.84 -15.57 3.31
CA CYS A 47 8.23 -14.72 2.19
C CYS A 47 9.66 -15.03 1.72
N LEU A 48 10.60 -15.18 2.65
CA LEU A 48 11.99 -15.55 2.36
C LEU A 48 12.09 -16.92 1.66
N ASN A 49 11.30 -17.90 2.09
CA ASN A 49 11.33 -19.25 1.55
C ASN A 49 10.69 -19.38 0.16
N ILE A 50 9.62 -18.62 -0.12
CA ILE A 50 8.90 -18.70 -1.39
C ILE A 50 9.60 -17.86 -2.47
N ASP A 51 10.13 -16.68 -2.11
CA ASP A 51 10.98 -15.80 -2.92
C ASP A 51 10.40 -15.45 -4.30
N ASP A 52 9.20 -14.87 -4.33
CA ASP A 52 8.54 -14.38 -5.54
C ASP A 52 8.08 -12.92 -5.40
N ASP A 53 7.64 -12.30 -6.49
CA ASP A 53 7.24 -10.88 -6.56
C ASP A 53 6.13 -10.52 -5.56
N MET A 54 5.18 -11.42 -5.33
CA MET A 54 4.11 -11.22 -4.37
C MET A 54 4.66 -11.20 -2.93
N ARG A 55 5.61 -12.08 -2.59
CA ARG A 55 6.22 -12.16 -1.26
C ARG A 55 7.19 -11.03 -1.01
N TRP A 56 7.90 -10.55 -2.04
CA TRP A 56 8.70 -9.33 -1.92
C TRP A 56 7.83 -8.12 -1.55
N LEU A 57 6.64 -8.00 -2.18
CA LEU A 57 5.70 -6.90 -1.86
C LEU A 57 5.17 -7.01 -0.43
N ILE A 58 4.84 -8.21 0.05
CA ILE A 58 4.40 -8.44 1.44
C ILE A 58 5.54 -8.13 2.42
N ALA A 59 6.73 -8.65 2.18
CA ALA A 59 7.92 -8.46 3.00
C ALA A 59 8.26 -6.96 3.12
N LEU A 60 8.24 -6.25 2.00
CA LEU A 60 8.47 -4.81 1.96
C LEU A 60 7.48 -4.04 2.85
N ILE A 61 6.18 -4.35 2.73
CA ILE A 61 5.12 -3.68 3.51
C ILE A 61 5.21 -4.04 4.98
N SER A 62 5.59 -5.28 5.32
CA SER A 62 5.61 -5.77 6.70
C SER A 62 6.56 -5.00 7.60
N ASP A 63 7.73 -4.58 7.09
CA ASP A 63 8.71 -3.80 7.86
C ASP A 63 8.55 -2.29 7.68
N THR A 64 8.14 -1.84 6.48
CA THR A 64 8.09 -0.40 6.19
C THR A 64 6.78 0.26 6.59
N GLY A 65 5.71 -0.52 6.76
CA GLY A 65 4.37 0.01 6.98
C GLY A 65 3.85 0.88 5.83
N MET A 66 4.40 0.79 4.63
CA MET A 66 3.92 1.53 3.45
C MET A 66 2.46 1.21 3.13
N ARG A 67 1.76 2.17 2.52
CA ARG A 67 0.46 1.84 1.90
C ARG A 67 0.66 0.92 0.71
N LEU A 68 -0.26 -0.01 0.50
CA LEU A 68 -0.17 -0.95 -0.61
C LEU A 68 0.03 -0.27 -1.98
N GLY A 69 -0.73 0.81 -2.25
CA GLY A 69 -0.57 1.55 -3.50
C GLY A 69 0.78 2.29 -3.61
N GLU A 70 1.38 2.68 -2.48
CA GLU A 70 2.73 3.25 -2.44
C GLU A 70 3.77 2.19 -2.81
N ALA A 71 3.68 1.02 -2.19
CA ALA A 71 4.62 -0.08 -2.40
C ALA A 71 4.48 -0.73 -3.79
N ALA A 72 3.25 -1.04 -4.23
CA ALA A 72 3.00 -1.64 -5.53
C ALA A 72 3.42 -0.74 -6.70
N GLY A 73 3.32 0.58 -6.54
CA GLY A 73 3.69 1.57 -7.56
C GLY A 73 5.12 2.10 -7.46
N LEU A 74 6.03 1.42 -6.77
CA LEU A 74 7.43 1.84 -6.68
C LEU A 74 8.11 1.80 -8.05
N HIS A 75 8.93 2.82 -8.29
CA HIS A 75 9.92 2.82 -9.37
C HIS A 75 11.24 2.27 -8.84
N LEU A 76 12.02 1.57 -9.67
CA LEU A 76 13.30 1.02 -9.24
C LEU A 76 14.28 2.11 -8.79
N ASP A 77 14.23 3.28 -9.43
CA ASP A 77 15.07 4.42 -9.04
C ASP A 77 14.65 5.07 -7.70
N ASP A 78 13.48 4.71 -7.13
CA ASP A 78 13.11 5.15 -5.77
C ASP A 78 13.82 4.31 -4.70
N ILE A 79 14.36 3.14 -5.06
CA ILE A 79 15.04 2.21 -4.16
C ILE A 79 16.54 2.51 -4.18
N ARG A 80 17.04 3.05 -3.08
CA ARG A 80 18.42 3.51 -2.89
C ARG A 80 19.18 2.52 -2.04
N LEU A 81 19.75 1.47 -2.66
CA LEU A 81 20.50 0.43 -1.94
C LEU A 81 21.95 0.81 -1.65
N ASN A 82 22.55 1.68 -2.49
CA ASN A 82 23.96 2.02 -2.42
C ASN A 82 24.26 3.28 -1.57
N GLU A 83 23.28 3.79 -0.86
CA GLU A 83 23.43 4.92 0.05
C GLU A 83 23.93 4.44 1.42
N ALA A 84 24.48 5.34 2.24
CA ALA A 84 24.98 5.00 3.58
C ALA A 84 23.93 4.30 4.46
N ILE A 85 22.66 4.65 4.28
CA ILE A 85 21.50 3.97 4.84
C ILE A 85 20.60 3.58 3.68
N PRO A 86 20.47 2.29 3.32
CA PRO A 86 19.55 1.83 2.29
C PRO A 86 18.12 2.29 2.60
N HIS A 87 17.45 2.90 1.63
CA HIS A 87 16.12 3.46 1.85
C HIS A 87 15.29 3.52 0.56
N ILE A 88 14.00 3.71 0.72
CA ILE A 88 13.10 4.11 -0.37
C ILE A 88 12.85 5.61 -0.25
N TYR A 89 13.09 6.33 -1.33
CA TYR A 89 12.64 7.72 -1.46
C TYR A 89 11.26 7.73 -2.09
N LEU A 90 10.22 7.72 -1.25
CA LEU A 90 8.84 7.72 -1.70
C LEU A 90 8.42 9.10 -2.20
N LYS A 91 8.18 9.22 -3.49
CA LYS A 91 7.72 10.45 -4.18
C LYS A 91 6.57 10.14 -5.12
N PRO A 92 5.78 11.13 -5.57
CA PRO A 92 4.74 10.91 -6.57
C PRO A 92 5.34 10.53 -7.94
N HIS A 93 4.58 9.76 -8.71
CA HIS A 93 4.85 9.41 -10.10
C HIS A 93 3.58 9.57 -10.93
N PRO A 94 3.63 9.70 -12.26
CA PRO A 94 2.44 9.83 -13.11
C PRO A 94 1.41 8.72 -12.88
N TRP A 95 1.85 7.50 -12.65
CA TRP A 95 0.99 6.32 -12.40
C TRP A 95 0.61 6.13 -10.94
N ARG A 96 1.24 6.85 -9.99
CA ARG A 96 1.03 6.70 -8.56
C ARG A 96 1.02 8.05 -7.85
N SER A 97 -0.15 8.51 -7.47
CA SER A 97 -0.30 9.66 -6.59
C SER A 97 -0.05 9.28 -5.14
N LEU A 98 0.37 10.23 -4.32
CA LEU A 98 0.42 10.10 -2.87
C LEU A 98 -0.86 10.71 -2.25
N LYS A 99 -1.34 10.11 -1.15
CA LYS A 99 -2.60 10.54 -0.52
C LYS A 99 -2.59 11.99 -0.06
N THR A 100 -1.44 12.51 0.37
CA THR A 100 -1.24 13.89 0.82
C THR A 100 0.15 14.37 0.39
N LYS A 101 0.34 15.70 0.31
CA LYS A 101 1.66 16.31 0.03
C LYS A 101 2.74 15.85 1.03
N GLY A 102 2.39 15.68 2.31
CA GLY A 102 3.31 15.20 3.35
C GLY A 102 3.57 13.69 3.34
N SER A 103 3.08 12.95 2.34
CA SER A 103 3.37 11.51 2.19
C SER A 103 4.72 11.25 1.52
N GLU A 104 5.34 12.24 0.90
CA GLU A 104 6.71 12.15 0.36
C GLU A 104 7.70 12.04 1.52
N ARG A 105 8.55 11.00 1.49
CA ARG A 105 9.44 10.69 2.59
C ARG A 105 10.49 9.66 2.22
N CYS A 106 11.62 9.64 2.98
CA CYS A 106 12.55 8.53 3.00
C CYS A 106 12.08 7.46 3.99
N ILE A 107 12.15 6.21 3.61
CA ILE A 107 11.78 5.05 4.42
C ILE A 107 13.00 4.14 4.49
N PRO A 108 13.68 4.02 5.63
CA PRO A 108 14.83 3.14 5.77
C PRO A 108 14.42 1.68 5.51
N LEU A 109 15.32 0.95 4.86
CA LEU A 109 15.16 -0.47 4.59
C LEU A 109 15.95 -1.27 5.60
N VAL A 110 15.26 -2.13 6.32
CA VAL A 110 15.86 -2.99 7.35
C VAL A 110 15.44 -4.44 7.13
N VAL A 111 16.24 -5.36 7.63
CA VAL A 111 15.98 -6.79 7.71
C VAL A 111 15.28 -7.35 6.45
N VAL A 112 13.99 -7.71 6.54
CA VAL A 112 13.26 -8.38 5.46
C VAL A 112 12.85 -7.41 4.35
N ALA A 113 12.61 -6.14 4.67
CA ALA A 113 12.37 -5.11 3.65
C ALA A 113 13.61 -4.84 2.80
N LEU A 114 14.81 -4.86 3.40
CA LEU A 114 16.06 -4.72 2.66
C LEU A 114 16.26 -5.89 1.68
N TRP A 115 16.09 -7.12 2.17
CA TRP A 115 16.13 -8.31 1.33
C TRP A 115 15.14 -8.22 0.16
N ALA A 116 13.90 -7.83 0.43
CA ALA A 116 12.88 -7.69 -0.61
C ALA A 116 13.28 -6.63 -1.65
N ALA A 117 13.81 -5.48 -1.22
CA ALA A 117 14.28 -4.43 -2.09
C ALA A 117 15.46 -4.89 -2.99
N GLU A 118 16.39 -5.66 -2.45
CA GLU A 118 17.48 -6.28 -3.23
C GLU A 118 16.93 -7.23 -4.31
N ARG A 119 15.94 -8.07 -3.97
CA ARG A 119 15.28 -8.96 -4.93
C ARG A 119 14.55 -8.19 -6.02
N ILE A 120 13.82 -7.14 -5.67
CA ILE A 120 13.11 -6.27 -6.60
C ILE A 120 14.09 -5.62 -7.59
N VAL A 121 15.18 -5.03 -7.10
CA VAL A 121 16.18 -4.38 -7.96
C VAL A 121 16.88 -5.39 -8.86
N LYS A 122 17.27 -6.56 -8.32
CA LYS A 122 17.95 -7.64 -9.07
C LYS A 122 17.07 -8.19 -10.21
N ASN A 123 15.77 -8.29 -9.99
CA ASN A 123 14.81 -8.83 -10.96
C ASN A 123 14.05 -7.72 -11.71
N GLY A 124 14.58 -6.52 -11.71
CA GLY A 124 13.95 -5.33 -12.27
C GLY A 124 13.49 -5.51 -13.72
N SER A 125 12.35 -4.90 -14.04
CA SER A 125 11.75 -4.90 -15.36
C SER A 125 12.35 -3.78 -16.24
N GLU A 126 12.25 -3.92 -17.57
CA GLU A 126 12.63 -2.87 -18.53
C GLU A 126 11.83 -1.56 -18.30
N SER A 127 10.60 -1.65 -17.83
CA SER A 127 9.76 -0.49 -17.47
C SER A 127 10.23 0.25 -16.23
N LYS A 128 11.22 -0.27 -15.49
CA LYS A 128 11.69 0.23 -14.20
C LYS A 128 10.62 0.31 -13.11
N ILE A 129 9.46 -0.27 -13.32
CA ILE A 129 8.40 -0.40 -12.30
C ILE A 129 8.67 -1.66 -11.49
N ALA A 130 8.69 -1.53 -10.16
CA ALA A 130 9.03 -2.61 -9.24
C ALA A 130 8.08 -3.81 -9.33
N PHE A 131 6.79 -3.56 -9.57
CA PHE A 131 5.76 -4.58 -9.65
C PHE A 131 4.90 -4.44 -10.91
N PRO A 132 5.42 -4.82 -12.10
CA PRO A 132 4.73 -4.64 -13.39
C PRO A 132 3.43 -5.45 -13.49
N ARG A 133 3.24 -6.46 -12.63
CA ARG A 133 1.96 -7.19 -12.51
C ARG A 133 0.81 -6.28 -12.10
N TYR A 134 1.08 -5.24 -11.31
CA TYR A 134 0.07 -4.38 -10.71
C TYR A 134 0.08 -2.96 -11.24
N CYS A 135 1.20 -2.52 -11.79
CA CYS A 135 1.38 -1.14 -12.24
C CYS A 135 2.09 -1.09 -13.59
N ASN A 136 1.72 -0.09 -14.37
CA ASN A 136 2.38 0.29 -15.61
C ASN A 136 2.48 1.82 -15.68
N GLU A 137 2.99 2.36 -16.75
CA GLU A 137 3.16 3.80 -16.96
C GLU A 137 1.85 4.62 -16.95
N PHE A 138 0.69 3.96 -17.17
CA PHE A 138 -0.62 4.60 -17.19
C PHE A 138 -1.34 4.56 -15.85
N GLY A 139 -0.96 3.66 -14.94
CA GLY A 139 -1.61 3.58 -13.64
C GLY A 139 -1.26 2.34 -12.82
N CYS A 140 -1.77 2.33 -11.59
CA CYS A 140 -1.61 1.23 -10.65
C CYS A 140 -2.96 0.63 -10.25
N ASN A 141 -3.09 -0.70 -10.37
CA ASN A 141 -4.24 -1.45 -9.89
C ASN A 141 -3.97 -2.01 -8.48
N ALA A 142 -4.00 -1.13 -7.48
CA ALA A 142 -3.83 -1.53 -6.09
C ALA A 142 -4.92 -2.49 -5.58
N ASN A 143 -6.11 -2.50 -6.20
CA ASN A 143 -7.19 -3.43 -5.85
C ASN A 143 -6.83 -4.86 -6.27
N SER A 144 -6.25 -5.04 -7.44
CA SER A 144 -5.76 -6.36 -7.90
C SER A 144 -4.68 -6.89 -6.95
N ALA A 145 -3.70 -6.04 -6.58
CA ALA A 145 -2.69 -6.38 -5.59
C ALA A 145 -3.33 -6.76 -4.25
N SER A 146 -4.26 -5.93 -3.75
CA SER A 146 -4.98 -6.19 -2.49
C SER A 146 -5.68 -7.54 -2.48
N ASN A 147 -6.37 -7.88 -3.56
CA ASN A 147 -7.10 -9.14 -3.67
C ASN A 147 -6.14 -10.35 -3.63
N GLY A 148 -5.06 -10.31 -4.41
CA GLY A 148 -4.06 -11.38 -4.43
C GLY A 148 -3.37 -11.57 -3.08
N LEU A 149 -2.86 -10.50 -2.50
CA LEU A 149 -2.14 -10.53 -1.23
C LEU A 149 -3.04 -10.97 -0.08
N ASN A 150 -4.26 -10.43 0.03
CA ASN A 150 -5.19 -10.79 1.09
C ASN A 150 -5.70 -12.23 0.95
N LYS A 151 -5.84 -12.76 -0.28
CA LYS A 151 -6.19 -14.17 -0.49
C LYS A 151 -5.13 -15.10 0.13
N TRP A 152 -3.86 -14.78 -0.04
CA TRP A 152 -2.78 -15.55 0.56
C TRP A 152 -2.69 -15.33 2.08
N LEU A 153 -2.75 -14.06 2.54
CA LEU A 153 -2.64 -13.70 3.95
C LEU A 153 -3.71 -14.37 4.84
N ARG A 154 -4.93 -14.56 4.35
CA ARG A 154 -6.03 -15.19 5.13
C ARG A 154 -5.68 -16.52 5.77
N ASN A 155 -4.73 -17.25 5.20
CA ASN A 155 -4.26 -18.53 5.72
C ASN A 155 -3.15 -18.39 6.77
N HIS A 156 -2.67 -17.15 7.00
CA HIS A 156 -1.48 -16.89 7.81
C HIS A 156 -1.69 -15.82 8.89
N VAL A 157 -2.87 -15.20 8.95
CA VAL A 157 -3.19 -14.17 9.94
C VAL A 157 -4.55 -14.43 10.57
N PRO A 158 -4.83 -13.89 11.78
CA PRO A 158 -6.15 -13.95 12.38
C PRO A 158 -7.24 -13.31 11.52
N GLN A 159 -8.50 -13.70 11.76
CA GLN A 159 -9.66 -13.07 11.13
C GLN A 159 -9.63 -11.55 11.34
N ASN A 160 -10.04 -10.80 10.32
CA ASN A 160 -10.07 -9.33 10.29
C ASN A 160 -8.69 -8.65 10.16
N CYS A 161 -7.61 -9.40 9.98
CA CYS A 161 -6.32 -8.88 9.55
C CYS A 161 -6.20 -8.93 8.02
N VAL A 162 -5.65 -7.88 7.45
CA VAL A 162 -5.43 -7.71 6.00
C VAL A 162 -4.07 -7.05 5.76
N ILE A 163 -3.62 -6.95 4.51
CA ILE A 163 -2.34 -6.31 4.17
C ILE A 163 -2.17 -4.92 4.81
N HIS A 164 -3.26 -4.14 4.92
CA HIS A 164 -3.22 -2.84 5.57
C HIS A 164 -2.98 -2.90 7.08
N SER A 165 -3.22 -4.04 7.71
CA SER A 165 -3.02 -4.22 9.15
C SER A 165 -1.55 -4.13 9.57
N PHE A 166 -0.59 -4.41 8.67
CA PHE A 166 0.83 -4.19 8.92
C PHE A 166 1.20 -2.75 9.30
N ARG A 167 0.36 -1.75 8.96
CA ARG A 167 0.59 -0.36 9.36
C ARG A 167 0.21 -0.06 10.80
N HIS A 168 -0.49 -0.96 11.44
CA HIS A 168 -1.02 -0.81 12.81
C HIS A 168 -0.34 -1.78 13.79
N SER A 169 0.64 -2.54 13.31
CA SER A 169 1.40 -3.52 14.07
C SER A 169 2.68 -2.93 14.63
#